data_146e785e2b8a3c88077d5820b90dcd5c
#
_entry.id   146e785e2b8a3c88077d5820b90dcd5c
#
_cell.length_a   1.000
_cell.length_b   1.000
_cell.length_c   1.000
_cell.angle_alpha   90.00
_cell.angle_beta   90.00
_cell.angle_gamma   90.00
#
_symmetry.space_group_name_H-M   'P 1'
#
loop_
_entity.id
_entity.type
_entity.pdbx_description
1 polymer ?
#
loop_
_entity_poly.entity_id
_entity_poly.type
_entity_poly.pdbx_seq_one_letter_code
_entity_poly.pdbx_strand_id
1 'polypeptide(L)'
;MKILQKGFNYSQDGPGNRLVYHTQGCNFRCKWCSNPESMAGVNSKDKEMSPEEILDEVMRSRMMFFDNGGVTFTGGEPTLQFDELKKTLTLLHENGINTTIENNGSHPRLCELSPLIDFLIVDLKHYDPEEHRKWTGVRNDTTIENIMKLLKIRSQLHIRIPLINHVNTDSSGFIKLFENTDKGNATFEVLKYHEFGKDKWTSPYEITDGFVSDELFNNFTASLKDSGFNIIKT
;
A
#
# COMPACT_ATOMS: atom_id res chain seq x y z
N MET A 1 -2.08 -13.32 -13.46
CA MET A 1 -1.65 -12.89 -12.11
C MET A 1 -1.99 -13.97 -11.10
N LYS A 2 -1.11 -14.20 -10.14
CA LYS A 2 -1.37 -15.11 -9.00
C LYS A 2 -2.09 -14.35 -7.91
N ILE A 3 -3.29 -14.80 -7.59
CA ILE A 3 -4.19 -14.17 -6.62
C ILE A 3 -4.32 -15.06 -5.40
N LEU A 4 -3.97 -14.56 -4.23
CA LEU A 4 -4.07 -15.24 -2.94
C LEU A 4 -5.54 -15.29 -2.48
N GLN A 5 -6.21 -14.15 -2.51
CA GLN A 5 -7.62 -14.00 -2.15
C GLN A 5 -8.22 -12.77 -2.81
N LYS A 6 -9.53 -12.69 -2.83
CA LYS A 6 -10.28 -11.52 -3.33
C LYS A 6 -11.61 -11.37 -2.63
N GLY A 7 -12.13 -10.16 -2.60
CA GLY A 7 -13.42 -9.86 -2.00
C GLY A 7 -13.78 -8.39 -2.15
N PHE A 8 -15.01 -8.03 -1.79
CA PHE A 8 -15.40 -6.63 -1.73
C PHE A 8 -15.01 -6.01 -0.39
N ASN A 9 -14.53 -4.77 -0.45
CA ASN A 9 -14.24 -3.94 0.71
C ASN A 9 -14.72 -2.51 0.47
N TYR A 10 -15.19 -1.85 1.53
CA TYR A 10 -15.67 -0.48 1.45
C TYR A 10 -14.69 0.47 2.15
N SER A 11 -14.15 1.42 1.41
CA SER A 11 -13.30 2.55 1.85
C SER A 11 -11.94 2.25 2.51
N GLN A 12 -11.56 1.00 2.75
CA GLN A 12 -10.27 0.66 3.40
C GLN A 12 -9.11 0.54 2.40
N ASP A 13 -9.40 0.04 1.20
CA ASP A 13 -8.40 -0.20 0.14
C ASP A 13 -8.58 0.80 -1.03
N GLY A 14 -8.92 2.04 -0.71
CA GLY A 14 -9.21 3.11 -1.65
C GLY A 14 -10.68 3.58 -1.56
N PRO A 15 -11.09 4.58 -2.36
CA PRO A 15 -12.42 5.19 -2.26
C PRO A 15 -13.54 4.24 -2.69
N GLY A 16 -14.67 4.31 -1.99
CA GLY A 16 -15.91 3.60 -2.30
C GLY A 16 -15.88 2.09 -2.12
N ASN A 17 -16.82 1.40 -2.75
CA ASN A 17 -16.89 -0.07 -2.71
C ASN A 17 -16.03 -0.69 -3.82
N ARG A 18 -15.07 -1.52 -3.44
CA ARG A 18 -14.05 -2.02 -4.35
C ARG A 18 -13.95 -3.53 -4.36
N LEU A 19 -13.76 -4.11 -5.54
CA LEU A 19 -13.32 -5.49 -5.65
C LEU A 19 -11.79 -5.52 -5.46
N VAL A 20 -11.37 -6.10 -4.35
CA VAL A 20 -9.96 -6.13 -3.92
C VAL A 20 -9.34 -7.47 -4.30
N TYR A 21 -8.25 -7.45 -5.04
CA TYR A 21 -7.41 -8.59 -5.38
C TYR A 21 -6.14 -8.55 -4.54
N HIS A 22 -5.99 -9.50 -3.61
CA HIS A 22 -4.74 -9.71 -2.88
C HIS A 22 -3.82 -10.62 -3.71
N THR A 23 -2.71 -10.09 -4.16
CA THR A 23 -1.74 -10.83 -4.97
C THR A 23 -0.82 -11.69 -4.12
N GLN A 24 -0.34 -12.79 -4.69
CA GLN A 24 0.65 -13.66 -4.07
C GLN A 24 2.07 -13.17 -4.37
N GLY A 25 2.92 -13.27 -3.37
CA GLY A 25 4.32 -12.84 -3.41
C GLY A 25 4.53 -11.45 -2.79
N CYS A 26 5.56 -11.34 -1.96
CA CYS A 26 6.04 -10.07 -1.43
C CYS A 26 7.57 -10.11 -1.30
N ASN A 27 8.24 -9.02 -1.68
CA ASN A 27 9.68 -8.87 -1.50
C ASN A 27 10.06 -8.33 -0.11
N PHE A 28 9.08 -7.84 0.67
CA PHE A 28 9.29 -7.46 2.06
C PHE A 28 8.98 -8.63 3.02
N ARG A 29 9.51 -8.51 4.24
CA ARG A 29 9.31 -9.44 5.37
C ARG A 29 8.96 -8.65 6.62
N CYS A 30 7.96 -7.76 6.47
CA CYS A 30 7.51 -6.88 7.56
C CYS A 30 7.10 -7.71 8.76
N LYS A 31 7.69 -7.43 9.93
CA LYS A 31 7.45 -8.21 11.16
C LYS A 31 6.02 -8.06 11.72
N TRP A 32 5.24 -7.13 11.18
CA TRP A 32 3.83 -6.87 11.52
C TRP A 32 2.85 -7.16 10.38
N CYS A 33 3.26 -7.92 9.38
CA CYS A 33 2.44 -8.11 8.17
C CYS A 33 1.06 -8.73 8.49
N SER A 34 0.01 -8.13 7.93
CA SER A 34 -1.35 -8.63 8.05
C SER A 34 -1.65 -9.81 7.14
N ASN A 35 -0.81 -10.03 6.11
CA ASN A 35 -0.94 -11.12 5.15
C ASN A 35 0.37 -11.91 5.02
N PRO A 36 0.90 -12.50 6.11
CA PRO A 36 2.17 -13.21 6.08
C PRO A 36 2.17 -14.41 5.13
N GLU A 37 1.01 -14.99 4.86
CA GLU A 37 0.81 -16.04 3.87
C GLU A 37 1.19 -15.61 2.44
N SER A 38 1.11 -14.31 2.15
CA SER A 38 1.54 -13.76 0.87
C SER A 38 3.06 -13.73 0.67
N MET A 39 3.82 -13.79 1.77
CA MET A 39 5.30 -13.81 1.72
C MET A 39 5.85 -15.16 1.30
N ALA A 40 5.09 -16.25 1.52
CA ALA A 40 5.47 -17.59 1.11
C ALA A 40 5.55 -17.68 -0.42
N GLY A 41 6.31 -18.64 -0.92
CA GLY A 41 6.26 -19.00 -2.34
C GLY A 41 4.86 -19.48 -2.75
N VAL A 42 4.71 -19.89 -4.00
CA VAL A 42 3.44 -20.35 -4.58
C VAL A 42 2.75 -21.35 -3.62
N ASN A 43 1.55 -20.97 -3.18
CA ASN A 43 0.70 -21.83 -2.37
C ASN A 43 -0.24 -22.61 -3.31
N SER A 44 -0.56 -23.85 -2.99
CA SER A 44 -1.53 -24.67 -3.76
C SER A 44 -2.95 -24.08 -3.81
N LYS A 45 -3.23 -23.05 -3.01
CA LYS A 45 -4.51 -22.32 -2.99
C LYS A 45 -4.53 -21.07 -3.89
N ASP A 46 -3.38 -20.68 -4.46
CA ASP A 46 -3.30 -19.51 -5.31
C ASP A 46 -4.05 -19.79 -6.60
N LYS A 47 -4.91 -18.84 -6.97
CA LYS A 47 -5.59 -18.87 -8.27
C LYS A 47 -4.80 -18.04 -9.25
N GLU A 48 -4.40 -18.64 -10.36
CA GLU A 48 -3.86 -17.90 -11.49
C GLU A 48 -5.01 -17.34 -12.33
N MET A 49 -4.97 -16.05 -12.62
CA MET A 49 -5.97 -15.36 -13.45
C MET A 49 -5.26 -14.55 -14.53
N SER A 50 -5.74 -14.67 -15.77
CA SER A 50 -5.28 -13.80 -16.87
C SER A 50 -5.84 -12.38 -16.71
N PRO A 51 -5.25 -11.37 -17.38
CA PRO A 51 -5.81 -10.01 -17.43
C PRO A 51 -7.25 -9.98 -17.93
N GLU A 52 -7.57 -10.81 -18.92
CA GLU A 52 -8.90 -10.92 -19.52
C GLU A 52 -9.92 -11.54 -18.55
N GLU A 53 -9.53 -12.57 -17.80
CA GLU A 53 -10.38 -13.18 -16.76
C GLU A 53 -10.68 -12.19 -15.63
N ILE A 54 -9.70 -11.36 -15.25
CA ILE A 54 -9.90 -10.29 -14.25
C ILE A 54 -10.87 -9.25 -14.82
N LEU A 55 -10.67 -8.78 -16.06
CA LEU A 55 -11.60 -7.83 -16.69
C LEU A 55 -13.01 -8.38 -16.75
N ASP A 56 -13.21 -9.60 -17.17
CA ASP A 56 -14.53 -10.25 -17.27
C ASP A 56 -15.25 -10.29 -15.91
N GLU A 57 -14.51 -10.61 -14.85
CA GLU A 57 -15.06 -10.61 -13.48
C GLU A 57 -15.42 -9.21 -13.02
N VAL A 58 -14.54 -8.25 -13.26
CA VAL A 58 -14.74 -6.83 -12.92
C VAL A 58 -15.97 -6.28 -13.64
N MET A 59 -16.14 -6.58 -14.92
CA MET A 59 -17.30 -6.12 -15.70
C MET A 59 -18.60 -6.71 -15.19
N ARG A 60 -18.62 -7.98 -14.77
CA ARG A 60 -19.82 -8.58 -14.12
C ARG A 60 -20.11 -7.93 -12.76
N SER A 61 -19.11 -7.39 -12.10
CA SER A 61 -19.20 -6.78 -10.76
C SER A 61 -19.48 -5.27 -10.81
N ARG A 62 -19.52 -4.65 -12.00
CA ARG A 62 -19.55 -3.19 -12.20
C ARG A 62 -20.66 -2.48 -11.42
N MET A 63 -21.82 -3.11 -11.28
CA MET A 63 -22.96 -2.55 -10.52
C MET A 63 -22.68 -2.43 -9.02
N MET A 64 -21.65 -3.09 -8.51
CA MET A 64 -21.22 -3.01 -7.10
C MET A 64 -20.26 -1.85 -6.83
N PHE A 65 -19.77 -1.15 -7.87
CA PHE A 65 -18.81 -0.06 -7.72
C PHE A 65 -19.55 1.27 -7.52
N PHE A 66 -19.89 1.57 -6.28
CA PHE A 66 -20.53 2.83 -5.89
C PHE A 66 -19.55 3.70 -5.07
N ASP A 67 -19.88 4.98 -4.90
CA ASP A 67 -19.07 5.98 -4.17
C ASP A 67 -17.63 6.10 -4.70
N ASN A 68 -17.45 6.19 -6.03
CA ASN A 68 -16.17 6.18 -6.73
C ASN A 68 -15.36 4.88 -6.53
N GLY A 69 -16.06 3.78 -6.27
CA GLY A 69 -15.47 2.46 -6.16
C GLY A 69 -14.90 1.91 -7.46
N GLY A 70 -14.37 0.71 -7.41
CA GLY A 70 -13.73 0.08 -8.55
C GLY A 70 -12.92 -1.15 -8.17
N VAL A 71 -11.68 -1.22 -8.63
CA VAL A 71 -10.79 -2.36 -8.38
C VAL A 71 -9.56 -1.92 -7.62
N THR A 72 -9.12 -2.75 -6.66
CA THR A 72 -7.85 -2.57 -5.96
C THR A 72 -6.97 -3.79 -6.10
N PHE A 73 -5.70 -3.58 -6.42
CA PHE A 73 -4.65 -4.59 -6.32
C PHE A 73 -3.77 -4.29 -5.12
N THR A 74 -3.69 -5.26 -4.20
CA THR A 74 -2.94 -5.21 -2.94
C THR A 74 -2.46 -6.61 -2.56
N GLY A 75 -2.27 -6.90 -1.28
CA GLY A 75 -2.07 -8.24 -0.74
C GLY A 75 -0.66 -8.51 -0.31
N GLY A 76 0.15 -9.20 -1.13
CA GLY A 76 1.60 -9.23 -1.03
C GLY A 76 2.18 -7.92 -1.55
N GLU A 77 2.85 -7.99 -2.68
CA GLU A 77 3.28 -6.80 -3.42
C GLU A 77 2.84 -6.95 -4.89
N PRO A 78 1.80 -6.24 -5.33
CA PRO A 78 1.24 -6.44 -6.68
C PRO A 78 2.25 -6.11 -7.78
N THR A 79 3.18 -5.20 -7.54
CA THR A 79 4.20 -4.83 -8.53
C THR A 79 5.25 -5.90 -8.78
N LEU A 80 5.32 -6.98 -7.99
CA LEU A 80 6.16 -8.14 -8.32
C LEU A 80 5.69 -8.88 -9.55
N GLN A 81 4.42 -8.74 -9.91
CA GLN A 81 3.83 -9.29 -11.12
C GLN A 81 3.61 -8.17 -12.15
N PHE A 82 4.65 -7.36 -12.36
CA PHE A 82 4.58 -6.05 -13.02
C PHE A 82 3.95 -6.10 -14.41
N ASP A 83 4.38 -7.00 -15.27
CA ASP A 83 3.94 -7.00 -16.67
C ASP A 83 2.48 -7.46 -16.81
N GLU A 84 2.06 -8.46 -16.02
CA GLU A 84 0.66 -8.89 -15.93
C GLU A 84 -0.21 -7.80 -15.28
N LEU A 85 0.28 -7.16 -14.22
CA LEU A 85 -0.41 -6.05 -13.58
C LEU A 85 -0.60 -4.89 -14.55
N LYS A 86 0.44 -4.49 -15.29
CA LYS A 86 0.38 -3.42 -16.30
C LYS A 86 -0.65 -3.73 -17.40
N LYS A 87 -0.66 -4.96 -17.91
CA LYS A 87 -1.68 -5.40 -18.90
C LYS A 87 -3.09 -5.31 -18.33
N THR A 88 -3.28 -5.80 -17.10
CA THR A 88 -4.57 -5.76 -16.42
C THR A 88 -5.06 -4.32 -16.22
N LEU A 89 -4.19 -3.43 -15.72
CA LEU A 89 -4.51 -2.03 -15.53
C LEU A 89 -4.86 -1.33 -16.86
N THR A 90 -4.14 -1.65 -17.95
CA THR A 90 -4.44 -1.11 -19.28
C THR A 90 -5.85 -1.49 -19.71
N LEU A 91 -6.21 -2.78 -19.61
CA LEU A 91 -7.56 -3.25 -19.95
C LEU A 91 -8.64 -2.60 -19.10
N LEU A 92 -8.41 -2.47 -17.79
CA LEU A 92 -9.36 -1.83 -16.88
C LEU A 92 -9.54 -0.35 -17.20
N HIS A 93 -8.45 0.38 -17.45
CA HIS A 93 -8.45 1.78 -17.83
C HIS A 93 -9.21 2.03 -19.14
N GLU A 94 -8.94 1.22 -20.18
CA GLU A 94 -9.65 1.26 -21.47
C GLU A 94 -11.15 1.01 -21.36
N ASN A 95 -11.59 0.29 -20.31
CA ASN A 95 -13.00 0.01 -20.04
C ASN A 95 -13.63 0.97 -19.00
N GLY A 96 -12.92 2.04 -18.62
CA GLY A 96 -13.42 3.08 -17.71
C GLY A 96 -13.66 2.57 -16.29
N ILE A 97 -12.86 1.62 -15.83
CA ILE A 97 -12.89 1.09 -14.45
C ILE A 97 -11.91 1.88 -13.60
N ASN A 98 -12.39 2.43 -12.48
CA ASN A 98 -11.54 3.09 -11.51
C ASN A 98 -10.60 2.08 -10.84
N THR A 99 -9.30 2.38 -10.83
CA THR A 99 -8.25 1.48 -10.36
C THR A 99 -7.48 2.07 -9.18
N THR A 100 -7.20 1.24 -8.22
CA THR A 100 -6.31 1.53 -7.08
C THR A 100 -5.20 0.50 -7.03
N ILE A 101 -4.00 0.94 -6.69
CA ILE A 101 -2.90 0.05 -6.26
C ILE A 101 -2.44 0.48 -4.87
N GLU A 102 -2.35 -0.50 -3.98
CA GLU A 102 -1.70 -0.37 -2.69
C GLU A 102 -0.42 -1.19 -2.70
N ASN A 103 0.72 -0.51 -2.52
CA ASN A 103 2.04 -1.11 -2.74
C ASN A 103 3.10 -0.57 -1.76
N ASN A 104 4.22 -1.28 -1.67
CA ASN A 104 5.33 -0.90 -0.80
C ASN A 104 6.35 0.07 -1.45
N GLY A 105 6.09 0.51 -2.67
CA GLY A 105 6.90 1.50 -3.38
C GLY A 105 8.25 1.01 -3.92
N SER A 106 8.63 -0.26 -3.73
CA SER A 106 9.99 -0.73 -4.00
C SER A 106 10.27 -1.13 -5.45
N HIS A 107 9.27 -1.20 -6.32
CA HIS A 107 9.49 -1.61 -7.70
C HIS A 107 10.09 -0.47 -8.54
N PRO A 108 11.26 -0.66 -9.22
CA PRO A 108 11.96 0.43 -9.90
C PRO A 108 11.16 1.06 -11.06
N ARG A 109 10.21 0.32 -11.64
CA ARG A 109 9.34 0.77 -12.73
C ARG A 109 7.96 1.27 -12.24
N LEU A 110 7.77 1.51 -10.93
CA LEU A 110 6.47 1.89 -10.37
C LEU A 110 5.85 3.11 -11.09
N CYS A 111 6.66 4.12 -11.41
CA CYS A 111 6.20 5.33 -12.07
C CYS A 111 5.58 5.08 -13.47
N GLU A 112 5.93 3.98 -14.16
CA GLU A 112 5.31 3.62 -15.43
C GLU A 112 3.83 3.25 -15.31
N LEU A 113 3.39 2.80 -14.15
CA LEU A 113 1.99 2.46 -13.90
C LEU A 113 1.14 3.68 -13.59
N SER A 114 1.78 4.81 -13.22
CA SER A 114 1.10 6.02 -12.76
C SER A 114 -0.05 6.51 -13.66
N PRO A 115 0.07 6.52 -15.01
CA PRO A 115 -1.02 6.95 -15.88
C PRO A 115 -2.23 6.00 -15.93
N LEU A 116 -2.08 4.78 -15.45
CA LEU A 116 -3.11 3.71 -15.48
C LEU A 116 -3.83 3.54 -14.15
N ILE A 117 -3.49 4.36 -13.13
CA ILE A 117 -3.99 4.22 -11.76
C ILE A 117 -4.69 5.51 -11.35
N ASP A 118 -5.95 5.41 -10.94
CA ASP A 118 -6.71 6.56 -10.45
C ASP A 118 -6.29 6.93 -9.02
N PHE A 119 -6.14 5.95 -8.13
CA PHE A 119 -5.76 6.17 -6.74
C PHE A 119 -4.55 5.33 -6.35
N LEU A 120 -3.39 5.96 -6.19
CA LEU A 120 -2.14 5.27 -5.87
C LEU A 120 -1.79 5.42 -4.39
N ILE A 121 -1.70 4.30 -3.70
CA ILE A 121 -1.32 4.20 -2.29
C ILE A 121 0.08 3.62 -2.20
N VAL A 122 0.99 4.34 -1.53
CA VAL A 122 2.36 3.87 -1.27
C VAL A 122 2.62 3.84 0.23
N ASP A 123 3.02 2.69 0.74
CA ASP A 123 3.38 2.53 2.14
C ASP A 123 4.80 3.02 2.43
N LEU A 124 4.95 4.06 3.22
CA LEU A 124 6.22 4.51 3.78
C LEU A 124 6.36 4.00 5.22
N LYS A 125 6.99 2.85 5.36
CA LYS A 125 7.02 2.12 6.64
C LYS A 125 8.05 2.67 7.64
N HIS A 126 9.12 3.32 7.15
CA HIS A 126 10.12 4.01 7.96
C HIS A 126 10.85 5.05 7.10
N TYR A 127 11.39 6.11 7.70
CA TYR A 127 12.20 7.12 7.02
C TYR A 127 13.67 6.69 6.88
N ASP A 128 14.20 5.97 7.87
CA ASP A 128 15.61 5.53 7.89
C ASP A 128 15.78 4.18 7.17
N PRO A 129 16.73 4.07 6.21
CA PRO A 129 16.92 2.85 5.42
C PRO A 129 17.38 1.63 6.22
N GLU A 130 18.22 1.80 7.26
CA GLU A 130 18.71 0.67 8.06
C GLU A 130 17.64 0.16 9.02
N GLU A 131 16.90 1.06 9.68
CA GLU A 131 15.76 0.66 10.51
C GLU A 131 14.66 0.05 9.63
N HIS A 132 14.40 0.58 8.42
CA HIS A 132 13.50 -0.06 7.48
C HIS A 132 13.92 -1.48 7.17
N ARG A 133 15.22 -1.72 6.87
CA ARG A 133 15.76 -3.06 6.61
C ARG A 133 15.59 -4.01 7.80
N LYS A 134 15.86 -3.54 8.99
CA LYS A 134 15.72 -4.31 10.24
C LYS A 134 14.29 -4.83 10.44
N TRP A 135 13.29 -4.02 10.09
CA TRP A 135 11.90 -4.31 10.33
C TRP A 135 11.14 -4.94 9.15
N THR A 136 11.63 -4.74 7.92
CA THR A 136 10.99 -5.22 6.69
C THR A 136 11.85 -6.17 5.85
N GLY A 137 13.12 -6.36 6.23
CA GLY A 137 14.08 -7.17 5.48
C GLY A 137 14.74 -6.45 4.30
N VAL A 138 14.29 -5.26 3.90
CA VAL A 138 14.76 -4.53 2.72
C VAL A 138 14.95 -3.05 3.05
N ARG A 139 15.95 -2.38 2.46
CA ARG A 139 16.12 -0.92 2.53
C ARG A 139 15.01 -0.21 1.74
N ASN A 140 14.69 1.01 2.12
CA ASN A 140 13.63 1.82 1.48
C ASN A 140 14.13 2.83 0.45
N ASP A 141 15.40 2.76 0.01
CA ASP A 141 15.96 3.73 -0.94
C ASP A 141 15.10 3.89 -2.20
N THR A 142 14.73 2.77 -2.82
CA THR A 142 13.85 2.78 -4.02
C THR A 142 12.44 3.27 -3.71
N THR A 143 11.88 2.92 -2.55
CA THR A 143 10.56 3.41 -2.12
C THR A 143 10.57 4.93 -2.00
N ILE A 144 11.58 5.51 -1.33
CA ILE A 144 11.73 6.96 -1.18
C ILE A 144 11.93 7.62 -2.55
N GLU A 145 12.80 7.07 -3.39
CA GLU A 145 13.05 7.59 -4.74
C GLU A 145 11.76 7.62 -5.58
N ASN A 146 10.97 6.56 -5.55
CA ASN A 146 9.70 6.49 -6.25
C ASN A 146 8.68 7.48 -5.70
N ILE A 147 8.55 7.63 -4.37
CA ILE A 147 7.68 8.64 -3.76
C ILE A 147 8.07 10.03 -4.26
N MET A 148 9.36 10.37 -4.24
CA MET A 148 9.85 11.68 -4.68
C MET A 148 9.62 11.94 -6.19
N LYS A 149 9.67 10.88 -7.02
CA LYS A 149 9.30 10.97 -8.45
C LYS A 149 7.79 11.15 -8.62
N LEU A 150 7.00 10.35 -7.91
CA LEU A 150 5.52 10.38 -7.98
C LEU A 150 4.95 11.72 -7.55
N LEU A 151 5.51 12.37 -6.52
CA LEU A 151 5.13 13.73 -6.10
C LEU A 151 5.24 14.77 -7.22
N LYS A 152 6.16 14.57 -8.16
CA LYS A 152 6.38 15.50 -9.30
C LYS A 152 5.46 15.23 -10.48
N ILE A 153 4.98 14.00 -10.66
CA ILE A 153 4.26 13.57 -11.87
C ILE A 153 2.78 13.30 -11.65
N ARG A 154 2.34 13.15 -10.39
CA ARG A 154 0.94 12.86 -10.07
C ARG A 154 0.26 14.06 -9.41
N SER A 155 -1.01 14.26 -9.78
CA SER A 155 -1.88 15.21 -9.10
C SER A 155 -2.36 14.70 -7.73
N GLN A 156 -2.41 13.40 -7.55
CA GLN A 156 -2.84 12.75 -6.30
C GLN A 156 -1.94 11.54 -6.00
N LEU A 157 -1.40 11.49 -4.79
CA LEU A 157 -0.63 10.40 -4.25
C LEU A 157 -1.05 10.22 -2.79
N HIS A 158 -1.36 9.00 -2.41
CA HIS A 158 -1.69 8.66 -1.02
C HIS A 158 -0.50 7.93 -0.39
N ILE A 159 0.06 8.49 0.67
CA ILE A 159 1.21 7.91 1.38
C ILE A 159 0.71 7.42 2.75
N ARG A 160 0.84 6.12 2.99
CA ARG A 160 0.49 5.51 4.27
C ARG A 160 1.71 5.30 5.15
N ILE A 161 1.58 5.68 6.41
CA ILE A 161 2.59 5.49 7.45
C ILE A 161 1.97 4.61 8.54
N PRO A 162 2.25 3.29 8.54
CA PRO A 162 1.86 2.44 9.66
C PRO A 162 2.69 2.83 10.89
N LEU A 163 2.04 3.37 11.93
CA LEU A 163 2.70 3.83 13.16
C LEU A 163 2.74 2.71 14.19
N ILE A 164 3.94 2.26 14.52
CA ILE A 164 4.19 1.11 15.38
C ILE A 164 5.13 1.53 16.50
N ASN A 165 4.71 1.25 17.74
CA ASN A 165 5.50 1.56 18.93
C ASN A 165 6.89 0.91 18.84
N HIS A 166 7.92 1.61 19.29
CA HIS A 166 9.33 1.21 19.25
C HIS A 166 9.92 0.97 17.85
N VAL A 167 9.15 1.25 16.77
CA VAL A 167 9.63 1.09 15.40
C VAL A 167 9.86 2.45 14.75
N ASN A 168 8.81 3.26 14.59
CA ASN A 168 8.85 4.48 13.77
C ASN A 168 8.09 5.66 14.37
N THR A 169 8.05 5.76 15.68
CA THR A 169 7.30 6.79 16.42
C THR A 169 7.96 8.18 16.45
N ASP A 170 9.15 8.33 15.88
CA ASP A 170 9.82 9.63 15.72
C ASP A 170 9.31 10.35 14.45
N SER A 171 8.46 11.37 14.61
CA SER A 171 7.95 12.16 13.50
C SER A 171 9.01 13.03 12.84
N SER A 172 10.08 13.40 13.57
CA SER A 172 11.12 14.31 13.07
C SER A 172 11.85 13.76 11.85
N GLY A 173 12.07 12.43 11.80
CA GLY A 173 12.70 11.77 10.67
C GLY A 173 11.84 11.82 9.40
N PHE A 174 10.52 11.63 9.52
CA PHE A 174 9.60 11.81 8.38
C PHE A 174 9.53 13.27 7.93
N ILE A 175 9.49 14.22 8.87
CA ILE A 175 9.50 15.66 8.56
C ILE A 175 10.75 16.02 7.78
N LYS A 176 11.93 15.59 8.25
CA LYS A 176 13.22 15.84 7.60
C LYS A 176 13.28 15.23 6.19
N LEU A 177 12.72 14.02 6.00
CA LEU A 177 12.68 13.35 4.69
C LEU A 177 11.98 14.22 3.63
N PHE A 178 10.93 14.96 4.00
CA PHE A 178 10.13 15.80 3.10
C PHE A 178 10.39 17.30 3.26
N GLU A 179 11.40 17.73 4.01
CA GLU A 179 11.64 19.12 4.37
C GLU A 179 11.77 20.05 3.14
N ASN A 180 12.53 19.60 2.13
CA ASN A 180 12.78 20.34 0.90
C ASN A 180 11.96 19.82 -0.29
N THR A 181 10.86 19.14 -0.02
CA THR A 181 10.02 18.52 -1.05
C THR A 181 8.68 19.23 -1.12
N ASP A 182 8.29 19.64 -2.32
CA ASP A 182 6.91 20.03 -2.56
C ASP A 182 6.03 18.77 -2.47
N LYS A 183 5.17 18.76 -1.47
CA LYS A 183 4.25 17.64 -1.23
C LYS A 183 3.04 17.69 -2.16
N GLY A 184 2.85 18.82 -2.88
CA GLY A 184 1.77 19.01 -3.84
C GLY A 184 0.40 18.64 -3.26
N ASN A 185 -0.36 17.85 -3.99
CA ASN A 185 -1.67 17.33 -3.57
C ASN A 185 -1.58 15.95 -2.90
N ALA A 186 -0.39 15.52 -2.47
CA ALA A 186 -0.27 14.26 -1.75
C ALA A 186 -1.03 14.31 -0.43
N THR A 187 -1.69 13.21 -0.11
CA THR A 187 -2.32 12.98 1.19
C THR A 187 -1.51 11.98 1.98
N PHE A 188 -1.49 12.16 3.30
CA PHE A 188 -0.78 11.26 4.20
C PHE A 188 -1.77 10.69 5.20
N GLU A 189 -1.71 9.37 5.37
CA GLU A 189 -2.52 8.64 6.32
C GLU A 189 -1.61 7.97 7.34
N VAL A 190 -1.83 8.24 8.62
CA VAL A 190 -1.12 7.56 9.70
C VAL A 190 -2.05 6.47 10.23
N LEU A 191 -1.66 5.22 10.05
CA LEU A 191 -2.42 4.06 10.51
C LEU A 191 -1.88 3.58 11.85
N LYS A 192 -2.75 3.43 12.85
CA LYS A 192 -2.37 2.78 14.10
C LYS A 192 -2.07 1.30 13.84
N TYR A 193 -1.03 0.79 14.51
CA TYR A 193 -0.73 -0.63 14.54
C TYR A 193 -1.95 -1.46 14.98
N HIS A 194 -2.09 -2.63 14.35
CA HIS A 194 -3.10 -3.62 14.66
C HIS A 194 -2.55 -5.05 14.47
N GLU A 195 -3.20 -6.04 15.06
CA GLU A 195 -2.78 -7.44 15.03
C GLU A 195 -3.71 -8.34 14.18
N PHE A 196 -4.43 -7.79 13.18
CA PHE A 196 -5.40 -8.55 12.37
C PHE A 196 -4.80 -9.75 11.63
N GLY A 197 -3.51 -9.74 11.35
CA GLY A 197 -2.81 -10.85 10.69
C GLY A 197 -2.04 -11.77 11.64
N LYS A 198 -2.04 -11.51 12.95
CA LYS A 198 -1.19 -12.22 13.92
C LYS A 198 -1.41 -13.73 13.92
N ASP A 199 -2.67 -14.17 13.89
CA ASP A 199 -3.03 -15.59 13.91
C ASP A 199 -2.70 -16.35 12.62
N LYS A 200 -2.34 -15.61 11.55
CA LYS A 200 -1.91 -16.20 10.27
C LYS A 200 -0.42 -16.54 10.23
N TRP A 201 0.36 -16.06 11.21
CA TRP A 201 1.80 -16.34 11.26
C TRP A 201 2.09 -17.77 11.66
N THR A 202 2.92 -18.44 10.87
CA THR A 202 3.41 -19.81 11.14
C THR A 202 4.76 -19.83 11.85
N SER A 203 5.43 -18.67 11.93
CA SER A 203 6.63 -18.44 12.73
C SER A 203 6.31 -17.50 13.91
N PRO A 204 7.19 -17.40 14.93
CA PRO A 204 6.96 -16.50 16.06
C PRO A 204 6.70 -15.06 15.59
N TYR A 205 5.64 -14.44 16.12
CA TYR A 205 5.32 -13.04 15.86
C TYR A 205 6.22 -12.15 16.70
N GLU A 206 7.04 -11.30 16.06
CA GLU A 206 8.13 -10.60 16.72
C GLU A 206 7.71 -9.27 17.38
N ILE A 207 6.55 -8.72 17.03
CA ILE A 207 6.07 -7.46 17.63
C ILE A 207 5.34 -7.78 18.94
N THR A 208 5.94 -7.41 20.07
CA THR A 208 5.39 -7.68 21.41
C THR A 208 4.66 -6.48 22.03
N ASP A 209 5.01 -5.26 21.61
CA ASP A 209 4.44 -4.00 22.11
C ASP A 209 4.34 -2.99 20.95
N GLY A 210 3.50 -3.30 19.95
CA GLY A 210 3.34 -2.46 18.76
C GLY A 210 2.29 -1.37 18.86
N PHE A 211 1.39 -1.43 19.85
CA PHE A 211 0.31 -0.47 20.01
C PHE A 211 0.82 0.90 20.48
N VAL A 212 0.32 1.95 19.84
CA VAL A 212 0.61 3.33 20.20
C VAL A 212 -0.54 3.91 21.03
N SER A 213 -0.22 4.71 22.05
CA SER A 213 -1.24 5.44 22.80
C SER A 213 -1.91 6.51 21.93
N ASP A 214 -3.13 6.92 22.30
CA ASP A 214 -3.81 8.02 21.60
C ASP A 214 -3.03 9.33 21.70
N GLU A 215 -2.37 9.58 22.82
CA GLU A 215 -1.52 10.74 23.00
C GLU A 215 -0.34 10.75 22.01
N LEU A 216 0.40 9.63 21.91
CA LEU A 216 1.51 9.51 20.97
C LEU A 216 1.03 9.67 19.52
N PHE A 217 -0.07 9.01 19.16
CA PHE A 217 -0.66 9.12 17.82
C PHE A 217 -1.06 10.55 17.47
N ASN A 218 -1.73 11.25 18.42
CA ASN A 218 -2.16 12.62 18.21
C ASN A 218 -0.96 13.57 18.11
N ASN A 219 0.05 13.41 18.96
CA ASN A 219 1.28 14.22 18.90
C ASN A 219 2.05 13.99 17.59
N PHE A 220 2.18 12.73 17.14
CA PHE A 220 2.82 12.39 15.88
C PHE A 220 2.09 13.04 14.70
N THR A 221 0.77 12.88 14.62
CA THR A 221 -0.03 13.45 13.52
C THR A 221 -0.08 14.97 13.56
N ALA A 222 -0.11 15.60 14.75
CA ALA A 222 -0.04 17.05 14.89
C ALA A 222 1.31 17.58 14.37
N SER A 223 2.43 16.97 14.76
CA SER A 223 3.77 17.38 14.31
C SER A 223 3.91 17.32 12.79
N LEU A 224 3.35 16.30 12.13
CA LEU A 224 3.33 16.21 10.68
C LEU A 224 2.49 17.34 10.07
N LYS A 225 1.29 17.61 10.60
CA LYS A 225 0.41 18.69 10.12
C LYS A 225 1.06 20.06 10.24
N ASP A 226 1.67 20.36 11.38
CA ASP A 226 2.37 21.60 11.65
C ASP A 226 3.56 21.80 10.69
N SER A 227 4.11 20.70 10.16
CA SER A 227 5.15 20.67 9.13
C SER A 227 4.61 20.63 7.69
N GLY A 228 3.32 20.92 7.48
CA GLY A 228 2.70 21.07 6.17
C GLY A 228 2.34 19.77 5.47
N PHE A 229 2.17 18.66 6.21
CA PHE A 229 1.64 17.42 5.66
C PHE A 229 0.10 17.47 5.62
N ASN A 230 -0.49 17.12 4.49
CA ASN A 230 -1.95 16.99 4.35
C ASN A 230 -2.40 15.65 4.95
N ILE A 231 -2.59 15.62 6.26
CA ILE A 231 -3.01 14.41 6.98
C ILE A 231 -4.52 14.22 6.85
N ILE A 232 -4.91 13.09 6.29
CA ILE A 232 -6.32 12.66 6.23
C ILE A 232 -6.59 11.62 7.32
N LYS A 233 -7.88 11.50 7.67
CA LYS A 233 -8.39 10.40 8.50
C LYS A 233 -9.17 9.46 7.59
N THR A 234 -8.92 8.19 7.71
CA THR A 234 -9.78 7.12 7.19
C THR A 234 -10.67 6.59 8.29
#